data_f87150753b9e3b0882d1ce43cb4808e3
#
_entry.id   f87150753b9e3b0882d1ce43cb4808e3
#
_cell.length_a   1.000
_cell.length_b   1.000
_cell.length_c   1.000
_cell.angle_alpha   90.00
_cell.angle_beta   90.00
_cell.angle_gamma   90.00
#
_symmetry.space_group_name_H-M   'P 1'
#
loop_
_entity.id
_entity.type
_entity.pdbx_description
1 polymer ?
#
loop_
_entity_poly.entity_id
_entity_poly.type
_entity_poly.pdbx_seq_one_letter_code
_entity_poly.pdbx_strand_id
1 'polypeptide(L)'
;MVKLITVIGHGVNLLPHFIEHYQKHVDEINIAVYETELYPNLNEEVTEVIKNYENVNIIIKVQERIFDWEKVTQLYNFVKSKQKNSWYVIADIDEFHLYPNDDLRELIKDCEENSWDIVRGGFIDRIGRGGEFSELKDDVSLWEQFPNAGFFRYPMSKACPNKICVMRGYVDVTAGQHYAKIDDHTTWRWQGWNHPLIAPVKTHSVQVHHFKWDSTSIDRVLNVANINEDYAFSSEYFQMYKELKRTNFKIDLVNPEYMFELGLTKSEFSGYKNWNKLIKKIISL
;
A
#
# COMPACT_ATOMS: atom_id res chain seq x y z
N MET A 1 5.74 21.28 4.01
CA MET A 1 6.45 20.28 3.18
C MET A 1 5.77 18.93 3.39
N VAL A 2 5.47 18.25 2.31
CA VAL A 2 4.86 16.91 2.30
C VAL A 2 5.86 15.93 1.69
N LYS A 3 6.20 14.87 2.40
CA LYS A 3 7.16 13.85 1.96
C LYS A 3 6.46 12.53 1.78
N LEU A 4 6.95 11.71 0.85
CA LEU A 4 6.55 10.32 0.74
C LEU A 4 7.66 9.42 1.26
N ILE A 5 7.29 8.32 1.90
CA ILE A 5 8.19 7.23 2.26
C ILE A 5 7.65 5.94 1.65
N THR A 6 8.54 5.19 1.02
CA THR A 6 8.31 3.80 0.60
C THR A 6 9.48 2.92 1.00
N VAL A 7 9.21 1.65 1.32
CA VAL A 7 10.23 0.62 1.51
C VAL A 7 10.12 -0.36 0.35
N ILE A 8 11.19 -0.48 -0.43
CA ILE A 8 11.22 -1.34 -1.61
C ILE A 8 12.00 -2.60 -1.27
N GLY A 9 11.32 -3.75 -1.21
CA GLY A 9 11.90 -5.07 -1.05
C GLY A 9 11.80 -5.95 -2.30
N HIS A 10 11.02 -5.49 -3.29
CA HIS A 10 10.79 -6.10 -4.60
C HIS A 10 10.00 -5.11 -5.48
N GLY A 11 9.62 -5.50 -6.71
CA GLY A 11 8.66 -4.75 -7.53
C GLY A 11 9.22 -3.47 -8.16
N VAL A 12 10.52 -3.43 -8.48
CA VAL A 12 11.18 -2.27 -9.11
C VAL A 12 10.53 -1.87 -10.43
N ASN A 13 9.91 -2.82 -11.13
CA ASN A 13 9.14 -2.57 -12.35
C ASN A 13 7.94 -1.61 -12.15
N LEU A 14 7.44 -1.48 -10.92
CA LEU A 14 6.40 -0.49 -10.58
C LEU A 14 6.97 0.90 -10.28
N LEU A 15 8.27 1.02 -10.02
CA LEU A 15 8.88 2.26 -9.52
C LEU A 15 8.73 3.47 -10.46
N PRO A 16 8.87 3.35 -11.79
CA PRO A 16 8.60 4.46 -12.68
C PRO A 16 7.16 4.98 -12.56
N HIS A 17 6.17 4.11 -12.60
CA HIS A 17 4.76 4.47 -12.42
C HIS A 17 4.49 5.08 -11.05
N PHE A 18 5.13 4.55 -10.00
CA PHE A 18 5.01 5.05 -8.63
C PHE A 18 5.53 6.49 -8.51
N ILE A 19 6.71 6.77 -9.05
CA ILE A 19 7.29 8.12 -9.03
C ILE A 19 6.40 9.08 -9.83
N GLU A 20 6.00 8.74 -11.04
CA GLU A 20 5.12 9.57 -11.87
C GLU A 20 3.79 9.88 -11.20
N HIS A 21 3.23 8.92 -10.45
CA HIS A 21 2.00 9.11 -9.71
C HIS A 21 2.17 10.10 -8.57
N TYR A 22 3.22 9.93 -7.75
CA TYR A 22 3.35 10.68 -6.50
C TYR A 22 4.07 12.02 -6.63
N GLN A 23 4.97 12.22 -7.61
CA GLN A 23 5.75 13.46 -7.76
C GLN A 23 4.89 14.72 -7.92
N LYS A 24 3.65 14.59 -8.38
CA LYS A 24 2.69 15.70 -8.51
C LYS A 24 2.06 16.09 -7.16
N HIS A 25 2.10 15.21 -6.16
CA HIS A 25 1.42 15.39 -4.88
C HIS A 25 2.38 15.77 -3.74
N VAL A 26 3.65 15.29 -3.79
CA VAL A 26 4.61 15.43 -2.70
C VAL A 26 5.83 16.26 -3.13
N ASP A 27 6.53 16.82 -2.15
CA ASP A 27 7.74 17.62 -2.40
C ASP A 27 8.97 16.74 -2.57
N GLU A 28 8.98 15.53 -1.98
CA GLU A 28 10.12 14.63 -1.93
C GLU A 28 9.63 13.18 -1.78
N ILE A 29 10.26 12.26 -2.51
CA ILE A 29 10.05 10.80 -2.38
C ILE A 29 11.29 10.19 -1.75
N ASN A 30 11.12 9.56 -0.60
CA ASN A 30 12.17 8.93 0.18
C ASN A 30 12.03 7.41 0.10
N ILE A 31 13.05 6.74 -0.38
CA ILE A 31 13.10 5.30 -0.59
C ILE A 31 14.04 4.67 0.43
N ALA A 32 13.55 3.68 1.18
CA ALA A 32 14.39 2.73 1.88
C ALA A 32 14.48 1.45 1.05
N VAL A 33 15.67 1.05 0.66
CA VAL A 33 15.88 -0.21 -0.10
C VAL A 33 16.14 -1.33 0.89
N TYR A 34 15.33 -2.40 0.80
CA TYR A 34 15.41 -3.58 1.64
C TYR A 34 15.79 -4.80 0.79
N GLU A 35 17.08 -4.98 0.59
CA GLU A 35 17.66 -6.04 -0.22
C GLU A 35 17.65 -7.38 0.52
N THR A 36 17.34 -8.46 -0.18
CA THR A 36 17.31 -9.83 0.39
C THR A 36 18.01 -10.81 -0.54
N GLU A 37 18.22 -12.05 -0.08
CA GLU A 37 18.79 -13.11 -0.92
C GLU A 37 17.92 -13.41 -2.16
N LEU A 38 16.62 -13.15 -2.11
CA LEU A 38 15.71 -13.29 -3.27
C LEU A 38 15.88 -12.16 -4.29
N TYR A 39 16.31 -10.97 -3.84
CA TYR A 39 16.48 -9.77 -4.66
C TYR A 39 17.83 -9.11 -4.36
N PRO A 40 18.96 -9.77 -4.72
CA PRO A 40 20.31 -9.36 -4.28
C PRO A 40 20.86 -8.11 -4.98
N ASN A 41 20.25 -7.66 -6.10
CA ASN A 41 20.70 -6.50 -6.87
C ASN A 41 19.72 -5.33 -6.76
N LEU A 42 18.78 -5.41 -5.84
CA LEU A 42 17.66 -4.46 -5.73
C LEU A 42 18.12 -3.01 -5.60
N ASN A 43 19.19 -2.78 -4.87
CA ASN A 43 19.75 -1.44 -4.69
C ASN A 43 20.30 -0.84 -5.98
N GLU A 44 20.93 -1.64 -6.83
CA GLU A 44 21.46 -1.21 -8.11
C GLU A 44 20.30 -0.90 -9.08
N GLU A 45 19.30 -1.78 -9.11
CA GLU A 45 18.10 -1.61 -9.94
C GLU A 45 17.33 -0.34 -9.56
N VAL A 46 17.07 -0.10 -8.27
CA VAL A 46 16.42 1.11 -7.79
C VAL A 46 17.25 2.35 -8.13
N THR A 47 18.57 2.30 -7.93
CA THR A 47 19.48 3.41 -8.26
C THR A 47 19.42 3.77 -9.74
N GLU A 48 19.38 2.76 -10.62
CA GLU A 48 19.30 2.99 -12.07
C GLU A 48 17.99 3.68 -12.47
N VAL A 49 16.87 3.27 -11.87
CA VAL A 49 15.56 3.89 -12.15
C VAL A 49 15.55 5.35 -11.71
N ILE A 50 15.98 5.65 -10.49
CA ILE A 50 15.81 6.98 -9.90
C ILE A 50 16.81 8.03 -10.39
N LYS A 51 17.87 7.67 -11.07
CA LYS A 51 18.95 8.60 -11.51
C LYS A 51 18.47 9.81 -12.32
N ASN A 52 17.29 9.71 -12.94
CA ASN A 52 16.71 10.77 -13.77
C ASN A 52 15.65 11.61 -13.03
N TYR A 53 15.43 11.37 -11.73
CA TYR A 53 14.41 12.08 -10.95
C TYR A 53 15.08 12.93 -9.85
N GLU A 54 14.83 14.25 -9.84
CA GLU A 54 15.51 15.19 -8.94
C GLU A 54 15.10 15.07 -7.48
N ASN A 55 13.83 14.78 -7.20
CA ASN A 55 13.27 14.76 -5.84
C ASN A 55 13.02 13.35 -5.29
N VAL A 56 13.76 12.36 -5.80
CA VAL A 56 13.66 10.96 -5.39
C VAL A 56 15.00 10.52 -4.82
N ASN A 57 15.00 10.08 -3.56
CA ASN A 57 16.23 9.80 -2.83
C ASN A 57 16.21 8.42 -2.19
N ILE A 58 17.29 7.66 -2.32
CA ILE A 58 17.55 6.50 -1.45
C ILE A 58 18.14 7.03 -0.15
N ILE A 59 17.38 6.90 0.94
CA ILE A 59 17.77 7.43 2.26
C ILE A 59 18.31 6.37 3.22
N ILE A 60 17.95 5.10 2.99
CA ILE A 60 18.40 3.95 3.78
C ILE A 60 18.58 2.75 2.85
N LYS A 61 19.62 1.96 3.12
CA LYS A 61 19.87 0.67 2.50
C LYS A 61 20.02 -0.37 3.60
N VAL A 62 19.25 -1.44 3.50
CA VAL A 62 19.27 -2.57 4.42
C VAL A 62 19.50 -3.82 3.60
N GLN A 63 20.35 -4.72 4.10
CA GLN A 63 20.58 -6.02 3.52
C GLN A 63 20.32 -7.10 4.57
N GLU A 64 19.40 -8.01 4.25
CA GLU A 64 18.96 -9.07 5.15
C GLU A 64 18.80 -10.38 4.36
N ARG A 65 18.77 -11.50 5.08
CA ARG A 65 18.56 -12.80 4.44
C ARG A 65 17.15 -12.94 3.87
N ILE A 66 16.14 -12.52 4.64
CA ILE A 66 14.72 -12.61 4.28
C ILE A 66 14.01 -11.28 4.59
N PHE A 67 12.85 -11.09 3.99
CA PHE A 67 12.01 -9.92 4.25
C PHE A 67 11.37 -10.01 5.64
N ASP A 68 11.55 -8.96 6.46
CA ASP A 68 11.04 -8.85 7.82
C ASP A 68 10.09 -7.64 7.94
N TRP A 69 8.80 -7.92 8.15
CA TRP A 69 7.76 -6.90 8.28
C TRP A 69 7.95 -5.97 9.48
N GLU A 70 8.54 -6.47 10.58
CA GLU A 70 8.81 -5.63 11.74
C GLU A 70 9.92 -4.63 11.44
N LYS A 71 11.00 -5.07 10.79
CA LYS A 71 12.08 -4.18 10.33
C LYS A 71 11.58 -3.16 9.32
N VAL A 72 10.76 -3.56 8.36
CA VAL A 72 10.13 -2.62 7.40
C VAL A 72 9.32 -1.57 8.14
N THR A 73 8.52 -1.97 9.12
CA THR A 73 7.76 -1.04 9.97
C THR A 73 8.67 -0.08 10.74
N GLN A 74 9.77 -0.59 11.30
CA GLN A 74 10.77 0.22 11.99
C GLN A 74 11.42 1.25 11.05
N LEU A 75 11.68 0.90 9.79
CA LEU A 75 12.21 1.84 8.79
C LEU A 75 11.25 2.99 8.53
N TYR A 76 9.96 2.71 8.30
CA TYR A 76 8.94 3.75 8.16
C TYR A 76 8.92 4.68 9.37
N ASN A 77 8.86 4.14 10.59
CA ASN A 77 8.78 4.91 11.81
C ASN A 77 10.06 5.71 12.06
N PHE A 78 11.23 5.13 11.81
CA PHE A 78 12.51 5.80 11.97
C PHE A 78 12.65 7.01 11.04
N VAL A 79 12.33 6.86 9.76
CA VAL A 79 12.45 7.96 8.79
C VAL A 79 11.56 9.13 9.16
N LYS A 80 10.29 8.89 9.46
CA LYS A 80 9.33 9.94 9.84
C LYS A 80 9.76 10.67 11.11
N SER A 81 10.30 9.96 12.09
CA SER A 81 10.66 10.53 13.39
C SER A 81 11.71 11.63 13.31
N LYS A 82 12.45 11.73 12.20
CA LYS A 82 13.45 12.77 11.96
C LYS A 82 12.85 14.18 11.81
N GLN A 83 11.60 14.24 11.34
CA GLN A 83 10.88 15.52 11.15
C GLN A 83 9.44 15.40 11.65
N LYS A 84 9.28 15.41 12.97
CA LYS A 84 8.02 15.11 13.66
C LYS A 84 6.81 15.94 13.20
N ASN A 85 7.03 17.18 12.80
CA ASN A 85 5.95 18.10 12.40
C ASN A 85 5.67 18.11 10.89
N SER A 86 6.46 17.40 10.08
CA SER A 86 6.22 17.29 8.64
C SER A 86 5.08 16.31 8.36
N TRP A 87 4.40 16.51 7.24
CA TRP A 87 3.43 15.56 6.71
C TRP A 87 4.13 14.48 5.90
N TYR A 88 3.69 13.26 6.09
CA TYR A 88 4.18 12.09 5.37
C TYR A 88 3.05 11.31 4.72
N VAL A 89 3.24 10.99 3.44
CA VAL A 89 2.52 9.92 2.76
C VAL A 89 3.30 8.62 2.97
N ILE A 90 2.62 7.56 3.34
CA ILE A 90 3.20 6.21 3.42
C ILE A 90 2.49 5.33 2.40
N ALA A 91 3.25 4.72 1.52
CA ALA A 91 2.74 3.79 0.52
C ALA A 91 3.79 2.71 0.24
N ASP A 92 3.37 1.45 0.16
CA ASP A 92 4.20 0.38 -0.40
C ASP A 92 4.33 0.59 -1.92
N ILE A 93 5.36 0.03 -2.55
CA ILE A 93 5.67 0.29 -3.98
C ILE A 93 4.52 -0.06 -4.94
N ASP A 94 3.64 -0.96 -4.53
CA ASP A 94 2.48 -1.42 -5.28
C ASP A 94 1.16 -0.73 -4.86
N GLU A 95 1.23 0.34 -4.02
CA GLU A 95 0.09 1.10 -3.53
C GLU A 95 0.05 2.51 -4.13
N PHE A 96 -1.06 2.85 -4.77
CA PHE A 96 -1.29 4.13 -5.44
C PHE A 96 -2.50 4.82 -4.84
N HIS A 97 -2.28 5.96 -4.19
CA HIS A 97 -3.31 6.69 -3.47
C HIS A 97 -4.10 7.62 -4.39
N LEU A 98 -5.43 7.56 -4.32
CA LEU A 98 -6.29 8.62 -4.83
C LEU A 98 -6.89 9.40 -3.65
N TYR A 99 -6.64 10.69 -3.63
CA TYR A 99 -7.09 11.60 -2.60
C TYR A 99 -8.48 12.17 -2.92
N PRO A 100 -9.24 12.67 -1.92
CA PRO A 100 -10.43 13.47 -2.17
C PRO A 100 -10.12 14.62 -3.13
N ASN A 101 -10.96 14.82 -4.13
CA ASN A 101 -10.79 15.83 -5.19
C ASN A 101 -9.46 15.74 -5.98
N ASP A 102 -8.76 14.62 -5.90
CA ASP A 102 -7.39 14.42 -6.42
C ASP A 102 -6.38 15.46 -5.87
N ASP A 103 -6.64 16.00 -4.68
CA ASP A 103 -5.84 17.07 -4.07
C ASP A 103 -5.37 16.72 -2.65
N LEU A 104 -4.11 16.27 -2.55
CA LEU A 104 -3.47 16.00 -1.26
C LEU A 104 -3.26 17.28 -0.45
N ARG A 105 -3.02 18.42 -1.10
CA ARG A 105 -2.75 19.68 -0.39
C ARG A 105 -4.01 20.22 0.26
N GLU A 106 -5.15 20.14 -0.43
CA GLU A 106 -6.46 20.47 0.13
C GLU A 106 -6.76 19.56 1.32
N LEU A 107 -6.58 18.24 1.18
CA LEU A 107 -6.77 17.28 2.26
C LEU A 107 -5.92 17.60 3.49
N ILE A 108 -4.65 17.96 3.31
CA ILE A 108 -3.74 18.34 4.40
C ILE A 108 -4.19 19.65 5.05
N LYS A 109 -4.62 20.63 4.26
CA LYS A 109 -5.14 21.90 4.78
C LYS A 109 -6.36 21.67 5.67
N ASP A 110 -7.31 20.85 5.24
CA ASP A 110 -8.47 20.46 6.04
C ASP A 110 -8.05 19.78 7.35
N CYS A 111 -7.03 18.92 7.30
CA CYS A 111 -6.47 18.28 8.48
C CYS A 111 -5.89 19.31 9.47
N GLU A 112 -5.14 20.29 8.98
CA GLU A 112 -4.56 21.34 9.79
C GLU A 112 -5.63 22.25 10.45
N GLU A 113 -6.64 22.63 9.71
CA GLU A 113 -7.77 23.44 10.20
C GLU A 113 -8.59 22.72 11.28
N ASN A 114 -8.65 21.39 11.24
CA ASN A 114 -9.42 20.57 12.17
C ASN A 114 -8.56 19.85 13.22
N SER A 115 -7.25 20.10 13.26
CA SER A 115 -6.30 19.43 14.16
C SER A 115 -6.28 17.91 14.02
N TRP A 116 -6.45 17.40 12.81
CA TRP A 116 -6.26 15.99 12.50
C TRP A 116 -4.82 15.75 12.04
N ASP A 117 -4.20 14.71 12.53
CA ASP A 117 -2.82 14.34 12.23
C ASP A 117 -2.68 13.01 11.48
N ILE A 118 -3.80 12.32 11.24
CA ILE A 118 -3.85 10.99 10.63
C ILE A 118 -5.01 10.90 9.66
N VAL A 119 -4.71 10.48 8.42
CA VAL A 119 -5.72 10.16 7.39
C VAL A 119 -5.63 8.68 7.04
N ARG A 120 -6.80 8.02 7.03
CA ARG A 120 -6.94 6.61 6.68
C ARG A 120 -7.42 6.43 5.26
N GLY A 121 -7.16 5.23 4.74
CA GLY A 121 -7.64 4.80 3.44
C GLY A 121 -8.27 3.42 3.45
N GLY A 122 -8.84 3.07 2.33
CA GLY A 122 -9.41 1.75 2.06
C GLY A 122 -8.65 1.05 0.93
N PHE A 123 -8.34 -0.22 1.15
CA PHE A 123 -7.61 -1.06 0.21
C PHE A 123 -8.48 -1.47 -0.98
N ILE A 124 -7.98 -1.29 -2.18
CA ILE A 124 -8.63 -1.67 -3.43
C ILE A 124 -7.64 -2.49 -4.26
N ASP A 125 -7.84 -3.81 -4.32
CA ASP A 125 -7.03 -4.65 -5.20
C ASP A 125 -7.34 -4.35 -6.68
N ARG A 126 -6.29 -4.19 -7.48
CA ARG A 126 -6.37 -3.95 -8.92
C ARG A 126 -5.97 -5.21 -9.66
N ILE A 127 -6.80 -5.62 -10.62
CA ILE A 127 -6.70 -6.93 -11.26
C ILE A 127 -6.81 -6.77 -12.77
N GLY A 128 -6.00 -7.54 -13.49
CA GLY A 128 -5.98 -7.56 -14.94
C GLY A 128 -7.32 -8.01 -15.57
N ARG A 129 -7.45 -7.81 -16.87
CA ARG A 129 -8.64 -8.22 -17.62
C ARG A 129 -8.87 -9.72 -17.48
N GLY A 130 -10.12 -10.10 -17.25
CA GLY A 130 -10.49 -11.51 -17.07
C GLY A 130 -9.87 -12.19 -15.85
N GLY A 131 -9.30 -11.44 -14.89
CA GLY A 131 -8.65 -12.00 -13.71
C GLY A 131 -7.21 -12.49 -13.95
N GLU A 132 -6.62 -12.15 -15.08
CA GLU A 132 -5.28 -12.59 -15.46
C GLU A 132 -4.19 -11.76 -14.77
N PHE A 133 -3.02 -12.40 -14.54
CA PHE A 133 -1.80 -11.78 -14.06
C PHE A 133 -1.00 -11.28 -15.26
N SER A 134 -1.21 -10.02 -15.62
CA SER A 134 -0.59 -9.42 -16.80
C SER A 134 0.84 -8.98 -16.52
N GLU A 135 1.69 -9.08 -17.53
CA GLU A 135 3.00 -8.43 -17.52
C GLU A 135 2.85 -6.91 -17.56
N LEU A 136 3.65 -6.22 -16.74
CA LEU A 136 3.64 -4.75 -16.70
C LEU A 136 4.25 -4.17 -17.98
N LYS A 137 3.63 -3.10 -18.48
CA LYS A 137 4.08 -2.30 -19.62
C LYS A 137 4.31 -0.87 -19.17
N ASP A 138 5.47 -0.33 -19.47
CA ASP A 138 5.89 1.00 -19.03
C ASP A 138 5.10 2.13 -19.72
N ASP A 139 4.68 1.90 -20.97
CA ASP A 139 4.00 2.89 -21.82
C ASP A 139 2.47 2.88 -21.71
N VAL A 140 1.91 2.03 -20.84
CA VAL A 140 0.46 1.90 -20.65
C VAL A 140 0.11 2.20 -19.18
N SER A 141 -0.92 3.00 -18.99
CA SER A 141 -1.42 3.31 -17.63
C SER A 141 -1.75 2.05 -16.84
N LEU A 142 -1.36 1.99 -15.57
CA LEU A 142 -1.70 0.89 -14.66
C LEU A 142 -3.21 0.65 -14.58
N TRP A 143 -4.02 1.72 -14.63
CA TRP A 143 -5.49 1.61 -14.60
C TRP A 143 -6.06 0.92 -15.84
N GLU A 144 -5.41 1.07 -16.99
CA GLU A 144 -5.80 0.37 -18.23
C GLU A 144 -5.34 -1.09 -18.24
N GLN A 145 -4.16 -1.37 -17.68
CA GLN A 145 -3.62 -2.73 -17.56
C GLN A 145 -4.42 -3.56 -16.54
N PHE A 146 -4.81 -2.95 -15.42
CA PHE A 146 -5.54 -3.57 -14.30
C PHE A 146 -6.91 -2.92 -14.09
N PRO A 147 -7.87 -3.10 -15.02
CA PRO A 147 -9.13 -2.36 -15.03
C PRO A 147 -10.13 -2.80 -13.95
N ASN A 148 -10.02 -4.02 -13.43
CA ASN A 148 -10.95 -4.49 -12.41
C ASN A 148 -10.53 -4.06 -11.02
N ALA A 149 -11.51 -3.78 -10.16
CA ALA A 149 -11.28 -3.34 -8.79
C ALA A 149 -12.08 -4.19 -7.82
N GLY A 150 -11.43 -4.63 -6.75
CA GLY A 150 -12.06 -5.46 -5.72
C GLY A 150 -11.34 -5.34 -4.38
N PHE A 151 -11.75 -6.18 -3.44
CA PHE A 151 -11.06 -6.39 -2.18
C PHE A 151 -11.11 -7.87 -1.82
N PHE A 152 -9.94 -8.51 -1.77
CA PHE A 152 -9.88 -9.93 -1.48
C PHE A 152 -10.12 -10.24 -0.01
N ARG A 153 -10.80 -11.35 0.23
CA ARG A 153 -11.03 -11.93 1.54
C ARG A 153 -10.46 -13.34 1.59
N TYR A 154 -10.43 -13.90 2.80
CA TYR A 154 -10.08 -15.31 2.95
C TYR A 154 -10.97 -16.22 2.07
N PRO A 155 -10.42 -17.25 1.40
CA PRO A 155 -9.06 -17.78 1.56
C PRO A 155 -7.97 -17.09 0.73
N MET A 156 -8.31 -16.11 -0.09
CA MET A 156 -7.36 -15.46 -0.98
C MET A 156 -6.44 -14.50 -0.23
N SER A 157 -6.96 -13.77 0.75
CA SER A 157 -6.16 -12.86 1.60
C SER A 157 -6.84 -12.65 2.95
N LYS A 158 -6.03 -12.41 3.99
CA LYS A 158 -6.50 -11.96 5.30
C LYS A 158 -6.20 -10.48 5.52
N ALA A 159 -5.81 -9.74 4.47
CA ALA A 159 -5.45 -8.35 4.58
C ALA A 159 -6.55 -7.51 5.25
N CYS A 160 -6.12 -6.60 6.11
CA CYS A 160 -7.00 -5.60 6.68
C CYS A 160 -7.37 -4.56 5.60
N PRO A 161 -8.63 -4.20 5.44
CA PRO A 161 -9.03 -3.20 4.44
C PRO A 161 -8.58 -1.78 4.78
N ASN A 162 -8.19 -1.51 6.03
CA ASN A 162 -7.76 -0.21 6.49
C ASN A 162 -6.27 0.02 6.27
N LYS A 163 -5.91 1.22 5.81
CA LYS A 163 -4.51 1.68 5.69
C LYS A 163 -4.37 3.07 6.30
N ILE A 164 -3.23 3.33 6.92
CA ILE A 164 -2.82 4.69 7.27
C ILE A 164 -2.04 5.25 6.09
N CYS A 165 -2.53 6.34 5.51
CA CYS A 165 -2.04 6.86 4.24
C CYS A 165 -1.25 8.16 4.37
N VAL A 166 -1.74 9.08 5.22
CA VAL A 166 -1.13 10.39 5.42
C VAL A 166 -1.09 10.69 6.91
N MET A 167 0.06 11.17 7.40
CA MET A 167 0.21 11.44 8.83
C MET A 167 1.31 12.44 9.16
N ARG A 168 1.30 12.96 10.38
CA ARG A 168 2.44 13.68 10.95
C ARG A 168 3.60 12.73 11.30
N GLY A 169 4.82 13.24 11.21
CA GLY A 169 6.03 12.45 11.42
C GLY A 169 6.21 11.85 12.82
N TYR A 170 5.51 12.36 13.83
CA TYR A 170 5.55 11.81 15.18
C TYR A 170 4.65 10.58 15.38
N VAL A 171 3.72 10.34 14.47
CA VAL A 171 2.79 9.20 14.53
C VAL A 171 3.49 7.94 14.04
N ASP A 172 3.52 6.89 14.82
CA ASP A 172 4.04 5.59 14.40
C ASP A 172 2.96 4.71 13.77
N VAL A 173 3.36 3.81 12.90
CA VAL A 173 2.47 2.80 12.31
C VAL A 173 2.83 1.39 12.77
N THR A 174 1.83 0.51 12.72
CA THR A 174 2.02 -0.93 12.93
C THR A 174 2.43 -1.64 11.64
N ALA A 175 2.78 -2.91 11.73
CA ALA A 175 3.09 -3.74 10.56
C ALA A 175 1.99 -3.69 9.51
N GLY A 176 2.38 -3.54 8.23
CA GLY A 176 1.48 -3.34 7.10
C GLY A 176 0.76 -1.99 7.08
N GLN A 177 1.15 -1.02 7.92
CA GLN A 177 0.57 0.33 8.05
C GLN A 177 -0.97 0.33 8.26
N HIS A 178 -1.51 -0.73 8.85
CA HIS A 178 -2.95 -0.86 9.05
C HIS A 178 -3.47 -0.02 10.22
N TYR A 179 -2.63 0.27 11.22
CA TYR A 179 -2.99 1.05 12.40
C TYR A 179 -1.89 2.05 12.73
N ALA A 180 -2.28 3.12 13.43
CA ALA A 180 -1.37 4.12 13.95
C ALA A 180 -1.14 3.92 15.46
N LYS A 181 0.00 4.43 15.95
CA LYS A 181 0.34 4.59 17.36
C LYS A 181 0.69 6.04 17.59
N ILE A 182 0.23 6.65 18.69
CA ILE A 182 0.53 8.04 19.01
C ILE A 182 1.33 8.08 20.28
N ASP A 183 1.32 7.41 21.22
CA ASP A 183 2.18 7.28 22.40
C ASP A 183 2.61 5.82 22.56
N ASP A 184 3.64 5.57 23.32
CA ASP A 184 4.12 4.21 23.58
C ASP A 184 3.04 3.25 24.13
N HIS A 185 1.93 3.80 24.60
CA HIS A 185 0.85 3.06 25.24
C HIS A 185 -0.45 3.01 24.45
N THR A 186 -0.60 3.80 23.38
CA THR A 186 -1.88 3.93 22.68
C THR A 186 -1.81 3.25 21.33
N THR A 187 -2.38 2.07 21.23
CA THR A 187 -2.59 1.38 19.96
C THR A 187 -4.00 1.66 19.48
N TRP A 188 -4.13 2.23 18.32
CA TRP A 188 -5.36 2.74 17.71
C TRP A 188 -6.38 1.68 17.30
N ARG A 189 -6.11 0.44 17.56
CA ARG A 189 -7.02 -0.67 17.25
C ARG A 189 -8.36 -0.60 18.03
N TRP A 190 -8.36 -0.06 19.25
CA TRP A 190 -9.53 -0.15 20.15
C TRP A 190 -10.27 1.16 20.35
N GLN A 191 -9.58 2.28 20.19
CA GLN A 191 -10.15 3.61 20.43
C GLN A 191 -10.06 4.48 19.17
N GLY A 192 -9.37 4.01 18.16
CA GLY A 192 -8.76 4.81 17.15
C GLY A 192 -9.69 5.41 16.13
N TRP A 193 -10.84 4.84 15.95
CA TRP A 193 -11.69 5.34 14.88
C TRP A 193 -12.46 6.60 15.26
N ASN A 194 -12.51 6.92 16.54
CA ASN A 194 -13.10 8.15 17.07
C ASN A 194 -12.06 9.05 17.75
N HIS A 195 -10.77 8.81 17.52
CA HIS A 195 -9.74 9.64 18.12
C HIS A 195 -9.73 11.03 17.49
N PRO A 196 -9.57 12.10 18.30
CA PRO A 196 -9.63 13.48 17.79
C PRO A 196 -8.56 13.82 16.74
N LEU A 197 -7.43 13.10 16.70
CA LEU A 197 -6.37 13.29 15.70
C LEU A 197 -6.60 12.54 14.39
N ILE A 198 -7.67 11.77 14.25
CA ILE A 198 -7.96 11.00 13.02
C ILE A 198 -9.04 11.70 12.21
N ALA A 199 -8.72 12.02 10.96
CA ALA A 199 -9.70 12.56 10.02
C ALA A 199 -10.88 11.61 9.80
N PRO A 200 -12.12 12.11 9.70
CA PRO A 200 -13.32 11.30 9.53
C PRO A 200 -13.27 10.51 8.23
N VAL A 201 -13.19 9.18 8.30
CA VAL A 201 -13.05 8.31 7.13
C VAL A 201 -14.22 8.41 6.15
N LYS A 202 -15.39 8.85 6.58
CA LYS A 202 -16.55 9.03 5.70
C LYS A 202 -16.37 10.15 4.67
N THR A 203 -15.58 11.14 5.00
CA THR A 203 -15.37 12.34 4.19
C THR A 203 -13.93 12.54 3.72
N HIS A 204 -12.97 12.02 4.47
CA HIS A 204 -11.53 12.25 4.25
C HIS A 204 -10.75 10.94 4.03
N SER A 205 -11.40 9.90 3.51
CA SER A 205 -10.72 8.64 3.22
C SER A 205 -9.97 8.68 1.89
N VAL A 206 -8.82 8.01 1.87
CA VAL A 206 -8.00 7.79 0.67
C VAL A 206 -8.35 6.44 0.05
N GLN A 207 -8.43 6.37 -1.28
CA GLN A 207 -8.46 5.08 -1.97
C GLN A 207 -7.01 4.60 -2.14
N VAL A 208 -6.72 3.39 -1.67
CA VAL A 208 -5.40 2.76 -1.80
C VAL A 208 -5.48 1.69 -2.87
N HIS A 209 -5.10 2.03 -4.09
CA HIS A 209 -5.11 1.10 -5.22
C HIS A 209 -3.86 0.24 -5.21
N HIS A 210 -4.06 -1.07 -5.07
CA HIS A 210 -3.00 -2.05 -4.87
C HIS A 210 -2.77 -2.87 -6.14
N PHE A 211 -1.67 -2.59 -6.84
CA PHE A 211 -1.29 -3.22 -8.12
C PHE A 211 -0.35 -4.42 -7.91
N LYS A 212 -0.67 -5.24 -6.93
CA LYS A 212 0.12 -6.41 -6.56
C LYS A 212 0.03 -7.55 -7.59
N TRP A 213 -1.06 -7.64 -8.34
CA TRP A 213 -1.47 -8.84 -9.07
C TRP A 213 -1.00 -8.85 -10.53
N ASP A 214 0.30 -8.61 -10.72
CA ASP A 214 1.01 -8.72 -12.01
C ASP A 214 1.58 -10.12 -12.25
N SER A 215 2.29 -10.34 -13.37
CA SER A 215 2.87 -11.63 -13.75
C SER A 215 3.90 -12.16 -12.75
N THR A 216 4.53 -11.30 -11.93
CA THR A 216 5.53 -11.69 -10.92
C THR A 216 4.90 -12.22 -9.63
N SER A 217 3.59 -12.00 -9.45
CA SER A 217 2.88 -12.28 -8.19
C SER A 217 2.83 -13.74 -7.83
N ILE A 218 2.75 -14.64 -8.81
CA ILE A 218 2.64 -16.09 -8.57
C ILE A 218 3.93 -16.60 -7.93
N ASP A 219 5.07 -16.22 -8.52
CA ASP A 219 6.39 -16.63 -7.99
C ASP A 219 6.63 -15.99 -6.62
N ARG A 220 6.27 -14.72 -6.44
CA ARG A 220 6.35 -14.05 -5.13
C ARG A 220 5.51 -14.74 -4.07
N VAL A 221 4.27 -15.10 -4.37
CA VAL A 221 3.39 -15.84 -3.45
C VAL A 221 4.00 -17.19 -3.09
N LEU A 222 4.54 -17.92 -4.06
CA LEU A 222 5.18 -19.20 -3.83
C LEU A 222 6.46 -19.08 -3.01
N ASN A 223 7.29 -18.10 -3.30
CA ASN A 223 8.52 -17.83 -2.57
C ASN A 223 8.24 -17.55 -1.10
N VAL A 224 7.27 -16.67 -0.79
CA VAL A 224 6.88 -16.36 0.60
C VAL A 224 6.28 -17.59 1.29
N ALA A 225 5.46 -18.37 0.60
CA ALA A 225 4.88 -19.60 1.13
C ALA A 225 5.93 -20.63 1.55
N ASN A 226 7.10 -20.62 0.89
CA ASN A 226 8.18 -21.58 1.11
C ASN A 226 9.31 -21.06 2.03
N ILE A 227 9.23 -19.84 2.57
CA ILE A 227 10.30 -19.26 3.37
C ILE A 227 10.63 -20.13 4.60
N ASN A 228 9.66 -20.40 5.44
CA ASN A 228 9.76 -21.23 6.64
C ASN A 228 8.38 -21.32 7.31
N GLU A 229 8.06 -22.44 7.96
CA GLU A 229 6.82 -22.60 8.73
C GLU A 229 6.70 -21.58 9.88
N ASP A 230 7.81 -21.15 10.46
CA ASP A 230 7.85 -20.14 11.53
C ASP A 230 7.70 -18.70 11.04
N TYR A 231 7.75 -18.45 9.72
CA TYR A 231 7.55 -17.13 9.18
C TYR A 231 6.05 -16.77 9.21
N ALA A 232 5.73 -15.66 9.88
CA ALA A 232 4.36 -15.30 10.26
C ALA A 232 3.32 -15.32 9.12
N PHE A 233 3.76 -15.11 7.88
CA PHE A 233 2.88 -15.05 6.70
C PHE A 233 2.94 -16.29 5.81
N SER A 234 3.87 -17.24 6.03
CA SER A 234 4.03 -18.42 5.18
C SER A 234 2.72 -19.20 5.02
N SER A 235 2.00 -19.45 6.11
CA SER A 235 0.73 -20.18 6.07
C SER A 235 -0.36 -19.47 5.28
N GLU A 236 -0.42 -18.14 5.35
CA GLU A 236 -1.38 -17.35 4.59
C GLU A 236 -1.05 -17.38 3.09
N TYR A 237 0.22 -17.17 2.74
CA TYR A 237 0.68 -17.22 1.35
C TYR A 237 0.57 -18.62 0.75
N PHE A 238 0.79 -19.67 1.56
CA PHE A 238 0.56 -21.04 1.12
C PHE A 238 -0.93 -21.31 0.79
N GLN A 239 -1.85 -20.80 1.62
CA GLN A 239 -3.27 -20.88 1.35
C GLN A 239 -3.66 -20.08 0.10
N MET A 240 -3.12 -18.89 -0.08
CA MET A 240 -3.27 -18.05 -1.27
C MET A 240 -2.79 -18.80 -2.53
N TYR A 241 -1.61 -19.42 -2.47
CA TYR A 241 -1.08 -20.22 -3.58
C TYR A 241 -1.99 -21.40 -3.95
N LYS A 242 -2.51 -22.12 -2.95
CA LYS A 242 -3.48 -23.21 -3.18
C LYS A 242 -4.73 -22.71 -3.91
N GLU A 243 -5.24 -21.56 -3.50
CA GLU A 243 -6.42 -20.96 -4.11
C GLU A 243 -6.15 -20.53 -5.55
N LEU A 244 -5.02 -19.89 -5.82
CA LEU A 244 -4.58 -19.54 -7.17
C LEU A 244 -4.42 -20.79 -8.06
N LYS A 245 -3.85 -21.87 -7.52
CA LYS A 245 -3.72 -23.13 -8.25
C LYS A 245 -5.08 -23.74 -8.58
N ARG A 246 -6.05 -23.66 -7.66
CA ARG A 246 -7.43 -24.15 -7.87
C ARG A 246 -8.13 -23.43 -9.02
N THR A 247 -7.85 -22.15 -9.20
CA THR A 247 -8.42 -21.31 -10.26
C THR A 247 -7.55 -21.24 -11.52
N ASN A 248 -6.58 -22.14 -11.65
CA ASN A 248 -5.62 -22.15 -12.77
C ASN A 248 -4.88 -20.81 -12.92
N PHE A 249 -4.45 -20.23 -11.79
CA PHE A 249 -3.72 -18.95 -11.72
C PHE A 249 -4.46 -17.77 -12.37
N LYS A 250 -5.78 -17.73 -12.16
CA LYS A 250 -6.63 -16.59 -12.49
C LYS A 250 -7.42 -16.17 -11.26
N ILE A 251 -7.71 -14.89 -11.15
CA ILE A 251 -8.63 -14.40 -10.14
C ILE A 251 -10.07 -14.57 -10.63
N ASP A 252 -10.88 -15.28 -9.88
CA ASP A 252 -12.32 -15.37 -10.15
C ASP A 252 -13.00 -14.06 -9.68
N LEU A 253 -13.23 -13.15 -10.62
CA LEU A 253 -13.76 -11.82 -10.37
C LEU A 253 -15.19 -11.81 -9.83
N VAL A 254 -15.90 -12.92 -9.91
CA VAL A 254 -17.31 -13.02 -9.48
C VAL A 254 -17.50 -13.88 -8.24
N ASN A 255 -16.43 -14.49 -7.70
CA ASN A 255 -16.55 -15.35 -6.53
C ASN A 255 -16.90 -14.54 -5.27
N PRO A 256 -18.12 -14.69 -4.70
CA PRO A 256 -18.54 -13.92 -3.53
C PRO A 256 -17.88 -14.36 -2.22
N GLU A 257 -17.22 -15.51 -2.19
CA GLU A 257 -16.60 -16.06 -0.97
C GLU A 257 -15.36 -15.25 -0.57
N TYR A 258 -14.52 -14.84 -1.51
CA TYR A 258 -13.30 -14.09 -1.24
C TYR A 258 -13.19 -12.76 -1.98
N MET A 259 -13.90 -12.59 -3.10
CA MET A 259 -13.87 -11.34 -3.84
C MET A 259 -14.97 -10.39 -3.38
N PHE A 260 -14.59 -9.17 -3.07
CA PHE A 260 -15.51 -8.08 -2.82
C PHE A 260 -15.36 -7.06 -3.94
N GLU A 261 -16.15 -7.21 -4.99
CA GLU A 261 -16.08 -6.36 -6.17
C GLU A 261 -16.46 -4.91 -5.85
N LEU A 262 -15.62 -3.96 -6.24
CA LEU A 262 -15.86 -2.53 -6.12
C LEU A 262 -16.26 -1.87 -7.45
N GLY A 263 -16.15 -2.59 -8.55
CA GLY A 263 -16.50 -2.13 -9.88
C GLY A 263 -15.34 -2.15 -10.87
N LEU A 264 -15.64 -1.73 -12.09
CA LEU A 264 -14.66 -1.63 -13.17
C LEU A 264 -13.88 -0.32 -13.09
N THR A 265 -12.90 -0.18 -13.95
CA THR A 265 -11.97 0.93 -14.06
C THR A 265 -12.60 2.28 -13.81
N LYS A 266 -12.26 2.89 -12.69
CA LYS A 266 -12.51 4.29 -12.42
C LYS A 266 -11.33 4.90 -11.69
N SER A 267 -10.88 6.04 -12.17
CA SER A 267 -9.86 6.86 -11.50
C SER A 267 -10.48 7.94 -10.62
N GLU A 268 -11.78 8.17 -10.73
CA GLU A 268 -12.48 9.20 -9.96
C GLU A 268 -12.66 8.75 -8.51
N PHE A 269 -12.41 9.67 -7.59
CA PHE A 269 -12.65 9.44 -6.17
C PHE A 269 -14.11 9.05 -5.90
N SER A 270 -14.33 8.06 -5.05
CA SER A 270 -15.66 7.49 -4.73
C SER A 270 -16.45 6.93 -5.92
N GLY A 271 -15.85 6.86 -7.11
CA GLY A 271 -16.52 6.37 -8.32
C GLY A 271 -16.75 4.87 -8.39
N TYR A 272 -16.19 4.09 -7.46
CA TYR A 272 -16.33 2.64 -7.45
C TYR A 272 -17.66 2.19 -6.85
N LYS A 273 -18.30 1.25 -7.52
CA LYS A 273 -19.46 0.53 -6.98
C LYS A 273 -19.07 -0.10 -5.63
N ASN A 274 -19.91 0.04 -4.64
CA ASN A 274 -19.67 -0.48 -3.29
C ASN A 274 -18.52 0.20 -2.49
N TRP A 275 -17.94 1.33 -2.94
CA TRP A 275 -16.97 2.08 -2.15
C TRP A 275 -17.46 2.39 -0.72
N ASN A 276 -18.69 2.91 -0.60
CA ASN A 276 -19.31 3.18 0.69
C ASN A 276 -19.49 1.93 1.57
N LYS A 277 -19.64 0.76 0.96
CA LYS A 277 -19.72 -0.51 1.70
C LYS A 277 -18.36 -0.92 2.26
N LEU A 278 -17.26 -0.68 1.51
CA LEU A 278 -15.90 -0.87 2.01
C LEU A 278 -15.60 0.10 3.16
N ILE A 279 -15.94 1.37 3.02
CA ILE A 279 -15.77 2.37 4.09
C ILE A 279 -16.54 1.99 5.36
N LYS A 280 -17.78 1.50 5.25
CA LYS A 280 -18.54 0.99 6.40
C LYS A 280 -17.82 -0.19 7.06
N LYS A 281 -17.22 -1.09 6.29
CA LYS A 281 -16.43 -2.20 6.83
C LYS A 281 -15.20 -1.70 7.58
N ILE A 282 -14.49 -0.71 7.05
CA ILE A 282 -13.34 -0.08 7.72
C ILE A 282 -13.74 0.55 9.06
N ILE A 283 -14.90 1.21 9.11
CA ILE A 283 -15.42 1.84 10.33
C ILE A 283 -15.77 0.78 11.39
N SER A 284 -16.19 -0.41 11.01
CA SER A 284 -16.60 -1.47 11.92
C SER A 284 -15.42 -2.30 12.48
N LEU A 285 -14.20 -2.04 12.05
CA LEU A 285 -12.98 -2.66 12.60
C LEU A 285 -12.58 -2.03 13.93
#